data_211a0d7ae0581ef506317fb97a2e1fc4
#
_entry.id   211a0d7ae0581ef506317fb97a2e1fc4
#
_cell.length_a   1.000
_cell.length_b   1.000
_cell.length_c   1.000
_cell.angle_alpha   90.00
_cell.angle_beta   90.00
_cell.angle_gamma   90.00
#
_symmetry.space_group_name_H-M   'P 1'
#
loop_
_entity.id
_entity.type
_entity.pdbx_description
1 polymer ?
#
loop_
_entity_poly.entity_id
_entity_poly.type
_entity_poly.pdbx_seq_one_letter_code
_entity_poly.pdbx_strand_id
1 'polypeptide(L)'
;MRRPFFTTLVLSAGFAFAHPAHESLPAVDWTGEAPQVSITVESGVRVIRANGIPDHATGRFPGQGNPNRIAPQRHEFRVPLLPQAAATPTPLGMSPFGIAVNGVVLDPGAAEWWQDDRSSGWQYEALGGGRNLGLDREHGHVQPTGAYHYHGLPVALLEKLTGGQPRMALIGWAADGFPIYGPWIPADPANPAGALKLATPSYRLKAGRREGGPGGTPDGAYVRDWEFVAGAGDLDACNGRTGPTPEFPGGTYHYVLTDAFPFIPRFWHGTPDPSFLRRGPPPGGPGGKKGKRPKQE
;
A
#
# COMPACT_ATOMS: atom_id res chain seq x y z
N MET A 1 50.43 34.20 1.20
CA MET A 1 49.49 33.41 2.00
C MET A 1 48.43 32.77 1.08
N ARG A 2 48.57 31.47 0.82
CA ARG A 2 47.61 30.73 -0.03
C ARG A 2 46.58 30.07 0.90
N ARG A 3 45.29 30.35 0.70
CA ARG A 3 44.19 29.70 1.41
C ARG A 3 43.93 28.33 0.76
N PRO A 4 43.71 27.26 1.52
CA PRO A 4 43.31 25.99 0.97
C PRO A 4 41.80 26.02 0.61
N PHE A 5 41.50 25.57 -0.62
CA PHE A 5 40.12 25.24 -1.03
C PHE A 5 39.75 23.88 -0.38
N PHE A 6 38.73 23.87 0.48
CA PHE A 6 38.09 22.63 0.92
C PHE A 6 37.03 22.25 -0.11
N THR A 7 37.29 21.18 -0.84
CA THR A 7 36.30 20.56 -1.70
C THR A 7 35.44 19.65 -0.81
N THR A 8 34.19 20.07 -0.59
CA THR A 8 33.22 19.25 0.13
C THR A 8 32.72 18.15 -0.81
N LEU A 9 33.12 16.92 -0.54
CA LEU A 9 32.61 15.74 -1.23
C LEU A 9 31.19 15.47 -0.74
N VAL A 10 30.20 15.77 -1.57
CA VAL A 10 28.81 15.36 -1.31
C VAL A 10 28.69 13.87 -1.66
N LEU A 11 28.74 13.02 -0.66
CA LEU A 11 28.33 11.62 -0.82
C LEU A 11 26.81 11.60 -1.05
N SER A 12 26.40 11.32 -2.26
CA SER A 12 25.02 10.92 -2.55
C SER A 12 24.80 9.52 -1.96
N ALA A 13 24.16 9.45 -0.79
CA ALA A 13 23.68 8.20 -0.24
C ALA A 13 22.50 7.75 -1.10
N GLY A 14 22.73 6.78 -1.98
CA GLY A 14 21.66 6.04 -2.64
C GLY A 14 20.90 5.27 -1.57
N PHE A 15 19.61 5.58 -1.43
CA PHE A 15 18.76 4.91 -0.48
C PHE A 15 18.44 3.51 -1.02
N ALA A 16 19.07 2.49 -0.44
CA ALA A 16 18.63 1.12 -0.59
C ALA A 16 17.50 0.88 0.43
N PHE A 17 16.28 0.77 -0.03
CA PHE A 17 15.18 0.29 0.78
C PHE A 17 15.42 -1.20 1.04
N ALA A 18 15.89 -1.52 2.25
CA ALA A 18 16.18 -2.89 2.63
C ALA A 18 14.92 -3.58 3.16
N HIS A 19 14.15 -4.17 2.25
CA HIS A 19 13.17 -5.19 2.66
C HIS A 19 13.86 -6.54 2.91
N PRO A 20 13.37 -7.36 3.86
CA PRO A 20 13.84 -8.74 3.97
C PRO A 20 13.60 -9.42 2.61
N ALA A 21 14.65 -10.06 2.11
CA ALA A 21 14.81 -10.51 0.75
C ALA A 21 13.65 -11.36 0.22
N HIS A 22 12.67 -10.71 -0.39
CA HIS A 22 11.92 -11.30 -1.48
C HIS A 22 12.71 -11.02 -2.77
N GLU A 23 13.10 -12.08 -3.46
CA GLU A 23 13.64 -11.94 -4.79
C GLU A 23 12.54 -11.36 -5.68
N SER A 24 12.62 -10.05 -5.95
CA SER A 24 11.65 -9.36 -6.78
C SER A 24 11.74 -9.85 -8.22
N LEU A 25 10.60 -9.94 -8.91
CA LEU A 25 10.59 -10.32 -10.32
C LEU A 25 11.39 -9.30 -11.15
N PRO A 26 12.16 -9.76 -12.18
CA PRO A 26 12.88 -8.84 -13.07
C PRO A 26 11.94 -7.82 -13.72
N ALA A 27 12.38 -6.57 -13.76
CA ALA A 27 11.61 -5.50 -14.40
C ALA A 27 11.50 -5.69 -15.91
N VAL A 28 10.31 -5.48 -16.46
CA VAL A 28 10.05 -5.45 -17.89
C VAL A 28 9.12 -4.28 -18.23
N ASP A 29 9.33 -3.67 -19.39
CA ASP A 29 8.44 -2.62 -19.88
C ASP A 29 7.09 -3.22 -20.27
N TRP A 30 6.02 -2.52 -19.92
CA TRP A 30 4.68 -2.87 -20.36
C TRP A 30 4.50 -2.55 -21.85
N THR A 31 4.09 -3.53 -22.63
CA THR A 31 3.90 -3.41 -24.09
C THR A 31 2.43 -3.52 -24.52
N GLY A 32 1.52 -3.60 -23.55
CA GLY A 32 0.08 -3.68 -23.82
C GLY A 32 -0.59 -2.32 -23.95
N GLU A 33 -1.85 -2.22 -23.53
CA GLU A 33 -2.62 -0.98 -23.56
C GLU A 33 -1.97 0.11 -22.68
N ALA A 34 -1.91 1.34 -23.18
CA ALA A 34 -1.31 2.46 -22.44
C ALA A 34 -2.05 2.74 -21.11
N PRO A 35 -1.34 3.22 -20.08
CA PRO A 35 -1.94 3.70 -18.85
C PRO A 35 -2.98 4.79 -19.14
N GLN A 36 -4.14 4.67 -18.50
CA GLN A 36 -5.21 5.67 -18.61
C GLN A 36 -5.73 5.99 -17.21
N VAL A 37 -5.68 7.27 -16.86
CA VAL A 37 -6.24 7.77 -15.62
C VAL A 37 -6.84 9.16 -15.84
N SER A 38 -8.03 9.39 -15.31
CA SER A 38 -8.64 10.71 -15.23
C SER A 38 -9.14 10.96 -13.81
N ILE A 39 -8.88 12.16 -13.32
CA ILE A 39 -9.27 12.60 -11.99
C ILE A 39 -10.08 13.87 -12.16
N THR A 40 -11.37 13.79 -11.88
CA THR A 40 -12.33 14.90 -12.04
C THR A 40 -13.04 15.19 -10.72
N VAL A 41 -13.62 16.37 -10.63
CA VAL A 41 -14.52 16.73 -9.52
C VAL A 41 -15.93 16.80 -10.08
N GLU A 42 -16.80 15.96 -9.56
CA GLU A 42 -18.19 15.83 -9.99
C GLU A 42 -19.10 15.86 -8.76
N SER A 43 -19.99 16.86 -8.68
CA SER A 43 -20.99 16.98 -7.59
C SER A 43 -20.38 16.85 -6.18
N GLY A 44 -19.24 17.48 -5.93
CA GLY A 44 -18.62 17.52 -4.60
C GLY A 44 -17.81 16.26 -4.22
N VAL A 45 -17.59 15.35 -5.15
CA VAL A 45 -16.69 14.21 -4.96
C VAL A 45 -15.59 14.21 -6.03
N ARG A 46 -14.43 13.66 -5.70
CA ARG A 46 -13.39 13.34 -6.69
C ARG A 46 -13.72 11.99 -7.30
N VAL A 47 -13.88 11.95 -8.61
CA VAL A 47 -14.10 10.73 -9.39
C VAL A 47 -12.82 10.36 -10.09
N ILE A 48 -12.33 9.15 -9.86
CA ILE A 48 -11.09 8.63 -10.42
C ILE A 48 -11.44 7.46 -11.32
N ARG A 49 -11.23 7.64 -12.63
CA ARG A 49 -11.42 6.59 -13.64
C ARG A 49 -10.07 6.15 -14.15
N ALA A 50 -9.81 4.84 -14.15
CA ALA A 50 -8.52 4.31 -14.59
C ALA A 50 -8.66 2.91 -15.19
N ASN A 51 -7.70 2.56 -16.06
CA ASN A 51 -7.59 1.18 -16.55
C ASN A 51 -6.65 0.30 -15.70
N GLY A 52 -6.06 0.83 -14.63
CA GLY A 52 -5.20 0.07 -13.72
C GLY A 52 -3.89 -0.42 -14.33
N ILE A 53 -3.54 0.04 -15.53
CA ILE A 53 -2.24 -0.23 -16.14
C ILE A 53 -1.22 0.72 -15.53
N PRO A 54 -0.11 0.20 -14.94
CA PRO A 54 0.94 1.04 -14.37
C PRO A 54 1.69 1.83 -15.46
N ASP A 55 2.13 3.03 -15.11
CA ASP A 55 2.89 3.95 -15.97
C ASP A 55 4.41 3.85 -15.77
N HIS A 56 4.86 2.67 -15.35
CA HIS A 56 6.25 2.30 -15.09
C HIS A 56 6.50 0.84 -15.47
N ALA A 57 7.77 0.43 -15.52
CA ALA A 57 8.15 -0.97 -15.71
C ALA A 57 7.62 -1.83 -14.53
N THR A 58 7.15 -3.03 -14.85
CA THR A 58 6.66 -4.01 -13.86
C THR A 58 7.53 -5.25 -13.87
N GLY A 59 7.31 -6.16 -12.94
CA GLY A 59 7.79 -7.52 -13.07
C GLY A 59 7.18 -8.23 -14.28
N ARG A 60 7.79 -9.35 -14.68
CA ARG A 60 7.20 -10.20 -15.72
C ARG A 60 6.01 -10.98 -15.15
N PHE A 61 4.82 -10.75 -15.73
CA PHE A 61 3.60 -11.46 -15.38
C PHE A 61 3.00 -12.16 -16.60
N PRO A 62 2.70 -13.48 -16.55
CA PRO A 62 2.90 -14.42 -15.41
C PRO A 62 4.37 -14.66 -15.08
N GLY A 63 4.62 -14.91 -13.80
CA GLY A 63 5.96 -15.16 -13.26
C GLY A 63 5.93 -16.10 -12.06
N GLN A 64 7.10 -16.33 -11.47
CA GLN A 64 7.21 -17.16 -10.28
C GLN A 64 6.39 -16.56 -9.12
N GLY A 65 5.53 -17.36 -8.49
CA GLY A 65 4.65 -16.92 -7.40
C GLY A 65 3.38 -16.20 -7.85
N ASN A 66 3.29 -15.71 -9.10
CA ASN A 66 2.09 -15.08 -9.64
C ASN A 66 1.79 -15.52 -11.08
N PRO A 67 0.78 -16.40 -11.29
CA PRO A 67 0.45 -16.96 -12.60
C PRO A 67 -0.43 -16.05 -13.47
N ASN A 68 -0.83 -14.89 -12.96
CA ASN A 68 -1.79 -14.02 -13.63
C ASN A 68 -1.11 -13.10 -14.65
N ARG A 69 -1.87 -12.62 -15.63
CA ARG A 69 -1.42 -11.63 -16.63
C ARG A 69 -2.02 -10.28 -16.30
N ILE A 70 -1.28 -9.20 -16.52
CA ILE A 70 -1.82 -7.85 -16.44
C ILE A 70 -2.87 -7.69 -17.55
N ALA A 71 -4.02 -7.13 -17.20
CA ALA A 71 -5.09 -6.80 -18.13
C ALA A 71 -5.74 -5.47 -17.72
N PRO A 72 -6.19 -4.67 -18.71
CA PRO A 72 -6.90 -3.42 -18.43
C PRO A 72 -8.16 -3.66 -17.61
N GLN A 73 -8.40 -2.76 -16.67
CA GLN A 73 -9.57 -2.73 -15.80
C GLN A 73 -10.48 -1.56 -16.20
N ARG A 74 -11.65 -1.49 -15.57
CA ARG A 74 -12.56 -0.35 -15.67
C ARG A 74 -12.85 0.16 -14.26
N HIS A 75 -11.85 0.80 -13.67
CA HIS A 75 -11.99 1.39 -12.34
C HIS A 75 -12.77 2.69 -12.41
N GLU A 76 -13.75 2.85 -11.53
CA GLU A 76 -14.36 4.11 -11.19
C GLU A 76 -14.48 4.18 -9.67
N PHE A 77 -13.66 5.01 -9.07
CA PHE A 77 -13.68 5.25 -7.62
C PHE A 77 -14.14 6.66 -7.31
N ARG A 78 -14.88 6.78 -6.25
CA ARG A 78 -15.42 8.05 -5.75
C ARG A 78 -14.83 8.31 -4.38
N VAL A 79 -14.26 9.48 -4.16
CA VAL A 79 -13.70 9.86 -2.86
C VAL A 79 -14.23 11.21 -2.44
N PRO A 80 -14.58 11.41 -1.16
CA PRO A 80 -15.01 12.71 -0.64
C PRO A 80 -13.93 13.78 -0.88
N LEU A 81 -14.34 14.99 -1.29
CA LEU A 81 -13.43 16.14 -1.33
C LEU A 81 -13.17 16.72 0.05
N LEU A 82 -14.12 16.57 0.96
CA LEU A 82 -14.07 17.03 2.34
C LEU A 82 -14.17 15.81 3.27
N PRO A 83 -13.09 15.04 3.39
CA PRO A 83 -13.09 13.84 4.23
C PRO A 83 -13.32 14.20 5.70
N GLN A 84 -14.00 13.31 6.42
CA GLN A 84 -14.30 13.47 7.84
C GLN A 84 -13.78 12.28 8.62
N ALA A 85 -13.17 12.55 9.77
CA ALA A 85 -12.79 11.50 10.69
C ALA A 85 -14.02 10.76 11.21
N ALA A 86 -13.96 9.44 11.27
CA ALA A 86 -14.95 8.63 11.94
C ALA A 86 -14.71 8.63 13.46
N ALA A 87 -15.73 8.31 14.26
CA ALA A 87 -15.59 8.21 15.71
C ALA A 87 -14.57 7.13 16.13
N THR A 88 -14.42 6.10 15.31
CA THR A 88 -13.42 5.04 15.46
C THR A 88 -12.87 4.67 14.09
N PRO A 89 -11.59 4.30 13.98
CA PRO A 89 -11.03 3.81 12.72
C PRO A 89 -11.81 2.63 12.14
N THR A 90 -12.03 2.64 10.84
CA THR A 90 -12.72 1.57 10.12
C THR A 90 -11.72 0.53 9.64
N PRO A 91 -11.83 -0.76 10.05
CA PRO A 91 -10.93 -1.80 9.57
C PRO A 91 -11.02 -2.00 8.05
N LEU A 92 -9.87 -2.15 7.39
CA LEU A 92 -9.78 -2.35 5.93
C LEU A 92 -10.45 -3.65 5.47
N GLY A 93 -10.32 -4.71 6.23
CA GLY A 93 -10.75 -6.04 5.80
C GLY A 93 -9.99 -6.50 4.56
N MET A 94 -10.74 -6.87 3.52
CA MET A 94 -10.19 -7.29 2.21
C MET A 94 -10.48 -6.29 1.09
N SER A 95 -10.82 -5.06 1.42
CA SER A 95 -11.08 -4.01 0.45
C SER A 95 -9.79 -3.29 0.06
N PRO A 96 -9.67 -2.73 -1.15
CA PRO A 96 -8.60 -1.81 -1.49
C PRO A 96 -8.59 -0.60 -0.55
N PHE A 97 -7.42 -0.20 -0.12
CA PHE A 97 -7.25 0.97 0.76
C PHE A 97 -7.52 2.29 0.03
N GLY A 98 -7.05 2.38 -1.21
CA GLY A 98 -7.14 3.59 -2.01
C GLY A 98 -6.67 3.39 -3.44
N ILE A 99 -6.44 4.49 -4.14
CA ILE A 99 -5.96 4.49 -5.52
C ILE A 99 -4.84 5.52 -5.67
N ALA A 100 -3.77 5.13 -6.34
CA ALA A 100 -2.63 6.00 -6.65
C ALA A 100 -2.96 6.97 -7.79
N VAL A 101 -2.19 8.07 -7.90
CA VAL A 101 -2.37 9.11 -8.94
C VAL A 101 -2.18 8.56 -10.36
N ASN A 102 -1.47 7.45 -10.52
CA ASN A 102 -1.32 6.75 -11.80
C ASN A 102 -2.45 5.74 -12.09
N GLY A 103 -3.48 5.69 -11.26
CA GLY A 103 -4.66 4.83 -11.46
C GLY A 103 -4.48 3.38 -11.04
N VAL A 104 -3.39 3.02 -10.39
CA VAL A 104 -3.16 1.69 -9.82
C VAL A 104 -3.69 1.64 -8.40
N VAL A 105 -4.35 0.54 -8.06
CA VAL A 105 -4.99 0.34 -6.75
C VAL A 105 -3.94 0.04 -5.67
N LEU A 106 -4.13 0.60 -4.49
CA LEU A 106 -3.39 0.30 -3.26
C LEU A 106 -4.19 -0.74 -2.47
N ASP A 107 -3.74 -2.00 -2.44
CA ASP A 107 -4.47 -3.12 -1.83
C ASP A 107 -3.52 -3.99 -0.99
N PRO A 108 -3.36 -3.69 0.31
CA PRO A 108 -2.38 -4.40 1.14
C PRO A 108 -2.80 -5.81 1.54
N GLY A 109 -4.07 -6.20 1.29
CA GLY A 109 -4.62 -7.47 1.76
C GLY A 109 -4.17 -8.66 0.90
N ALA A 110 -3.37 -9.58 1.44
CA ALA A 110 -3.12 -10.88 0.80
C ALA A 110 -4.36 -11.78 0.90
N ALA A 111 -4.63 -12.55 -0.15
CA ALA A 111 -5.72 -13.54 -0.12
C ALA A 111 -5.32 -14.85 0.57
N GLU A 112 -4.07 -14.98 0.96
CA GLU A 112 -3.44 -16.17 1.50
C GLU A 112 -3.53 -16.19 3.03
N TRP A 113 -3.88 -17.35 3.55
CA TRP A 113 -4.05 -17.60 4.97
C TRP A 113 -3.27 -18.84 5.39
N TRP A 114 -2.89 -18.92 6.66
CA TRP A 114 -2.25 -20.10 7.21
C TRP A 114 -3.12 -21.34 6.99
N GLN A 115 -2.53 -22.39 6.43
CA GLN A 115 -3.21 -23.64 6.00
C GLN A 115 -4.35 -23.41 4.99
N ASP A 116 -4.30 -22.31 4.23
CA ASP A 116 -5.36 -21.87 3.32
C ASP A 116 -6.75 -21.74 3.98
N ASP A 117 -6.77 -21.58 5.32
CA ASP A 117 -7.97 -21.43 6.14
C ASP A 117 -8.13 -19.98 6.61
N ARG A 118 -9.09 -19.28 5.99
CA ARG A 118 -9.43 -17.90 6.37
C ARG A 118 -9.99 -17.79 7.80
N SER A 119 -10.64 -18.84 8.30
CA SER A 119 -11.22 -18.85 9.64
C SER A 119 -10.15 -18.90 10.74
N SER A 120 -8.92 -19.27 10.40
CA SER A 120 -7.77 -19.23 11.31
C SER A 120 -7.47 -17.80 11.80
N GLY A 121 -7.82 -16.79 10.98
CA GLY A 121 -7.49 -15.39 11.22
C GLY A 121 -6.00 -15.06 11.06
N TRP A 122 -5.16 -16.01 10.61
CA TRP A 122 -3.73 -15.81 10.34
C TRP A 122 -3.50 -15.53 8.87
N GLN A 123 -3.73 -14.26 8.48
CA GLN A 123 -3.47 -13.77 7.14
C GLN A 123 -1.98 -13.51 6.95
N TYR A 124 -1.42 -13.99 5.84
CA TYR A 124 -0.05 -13.62 5.48
C TYR A 124 0.08 -12.13 5.22
N GLU A 125 1.20 -11.55 5.65
CA GLU A 125 1.62 -10.24 5.22
C GLU A 125 2.33 -10.34 3.88
N ALA A 126 1.86 -9.60 2.88
CA ALA A 126 2.37 -9.72 1.51
C ALA A 126 3.88 -9.42 1.42
N LEU A 127 4.37 -8.48 2.22
CA LEU A 127 5.79 -8.10 2.30
C LEU A 127 6.52 -8.73 3.49
N GLY A 128 5.85 -9.59 4.25
CA GLY A 128 6.39 -10.20 5.47
C GLY A 128 7.31 -11.40 5.28
N GLY A 129 7.54 -11.84 4.05
CA GLY A 129 8.45 -12.96 3.76
C GLY A 129 7.90 -14.36 4.02
N GLY A 130 6.74 -14.51 4.65
CA GLY A 130 6.17 -15.81 5.01
C GLY A 130 5.63 -16.62 3.83
N ARG A 131 5.32 -15.98 2.72
CA ARG A 131 4.84 -16.62 1.48
C ARG A 131 5.27 -15.80 0.28
N ASN A 132 5.80 -16.45 -0.75
CA ASN A 132 6.11 -15.80 -2.01
C ASN A 132 4.82 -15.58 -2.82
N LEU A 133 4.41 -14.33 -2.97
CA LEU A 133 3.24 -13.91 -3.75
C LEU A 133 3.61 -13.40 -5.14
N GLY A 134 4.89 -13.51 -5.54
CA GLY A 134 5.39 -13.04 -6.82
C GLY A 134 5.27 -11.54 -6.98
N LEU A 135 5.57 -10.78 -5.93
CA LEU A 135 5.65 -9.33 -6.00
C LEU A 135 6.84 -8.90 -6.84
N ASP A 136 6.67 -7.84 -7.60
CA ASP A 136 7.77 -7.21 -8.32
C ASP A 136 8.49 -6.16 -7.45
N ARG A 137 9.46 -5.47 -8.04
CA ARG A 137 10.23 -4.40 -7.40
C ARG A 137 9.33 -3.24 -6.91
N GLU A 138 8.18 -3.06 -7.53
CA GLU A 138 7.22 -2.01 -7.19
C GLU A 138 6.26 -2.43 -6.07
N HIS A 139 6.57 -3.54 -5.39
CA HIS A 139 5.69 -4.18 -4.39
C HIS A 139 4.30 -4.47 -4.94
N GLY A 140 4.19 -4.74 -6.24
CA GLY A 140 2.96 -5.03 -6.92
C GLY A 140 2.92 -6.43 -7.48
N HIS A 141 1.72 -6.93 -7.70
CA HIS A 141 1.45 -8.14 -8.48
C HIS A 141 0.05 -8.12 -9.11
N VAL A 142 -0.36 -9.23 -9.72
CA VAL A 142 -1.58 -9.28 -10.53
C VAL A 142 -2.61 -10.21 -9.91
N GLN A 143 -3.84 -9.72 -9.71
CA GLN A 143 -4.97 -10.55 -9.28
C GLN A 143 -5.45 -11.48 -10.43
N PRO A 144 -6.22 -12.56 -10.12
CA PRO A 144 -6.81 -13.43 -11.14
C PRO A 144 -7.66 -12.71 -12.19
N THR A 145 -8.16 -11.53 -11.89
CA THR A 145 -8.91 -10.65 -12.81
C THR A 145 -8.02 -9.89 -13.80
N GLY A 146 -6.69 -9.98 -13.62
CA GLY A 146 -5.72 -9.19 -14.39
C GLY A 146 -5.40 -7.82 -13.78
N ALA A 147 -5.98 -7.47 -12.64
CA ALA A 147 -5.73 -6.19 -11.97
C ALA A 147 -4.34 -6.18 -11.32
N TYR A 148 -3.44 -5.33 -11.83
CA TYR A 148 -2.19 -5.01 -11.15
C TYR A 148 -2.48 -4.08 -9.97
N HIS A 149 -1.84 -4.29 -8.83
CA HIS A 149 -2.04 -3.49 -7.62
C HIS A 149 -0.81 -3.52 -6.73
N TYR A 150 -0.68 -2.50 -5.86
CA TYR A 150 0.43 -2.36 -4.92
C TYR A 150 0.08 -2.92 -3.55
N HIS A 151 1.03 -3.64 -2.94
CA HIS A 151 1.01 -4.07 -1.53
C HIS A 151 1.87 -3.18 -0.62
N GLY A 152 2.70 -2.31 -1.19
CA GLY A 152 3.60 -1.42 -0.48
C GLY A 152 3.90 -0.14 -1.24
N LEU A 153 5.04 0.47 -0.96
CA LEU A 153 5.49 1.68 -1.65
C LEU A 153 5.65 1.42 -3.16
N PRO A 154 4.95 2.18 -4.02
CA PRO A 154 5.17 2.12 -5.46
C PRO A 154 6.46 2.86 -5.82
N VAL A 155 7.59 2.14 -5.85
CA VAL A 155 8.94 2.73 -5.91
C VAL A 155 9.12 3.62 -7.13
N ALA A 156 8.82 3.12 -8.33
CA ALA A 156 8.98 3.89 -9.56
C ALA A 156 8.02 5.10 -9.63
N LEU A 157 6.79 4.97 -9.13
CA LEU A 157 5.89 6.11 -9.03
C LEU A 157 6.45 7.16 -8.07
N LEU A 158 6.96 6.75 -6.92
CA LEU A 158 7.60 7.67 -5.96
C LEU A 158 8.82 8.35 -6.57
N GLU A 159 9.71 7.61 -7.23
CA GLU A 159 10.87 8.16 -7.95
C GLU A 159 10.44 9.19 -8.99
N LYS A 160 9.39 8.92 -9.79
CA LYS A 160 8.83 9.83 -10.79
C LYS A 160 8.29 11.12 -10.16
N LEU A 161 7.56 11.03 -9.04
CA LEU A 161 6.96 12.17 -8.36
C LEU A 161 7.97 13.05 -7.62
N THR A 162 9.06 12.46 -7.15
CA THR A 162 10.06 13.14 -6.33
C THR A 162 11.33 13.52 -7.11
N GLY A 163 11.54 12.95 -8.29
CA GLY A 163 12.83 13.04 -9.00
C GLY A 163 13.96 12.35 -8.24
N GLY A 164 13.63 11.34 -7.42
CA GLY A 164 14.60 10.62 -6.59
C GLY A 164 15.13 11.42 -5.38
N GLN A 165 14.51 12.57 -5.06
CA GLN A 165 14.92 13.42 -3.94
C GLN A 165 14.00 13.26 -2.73
N PRO A 166 14.49 13.50 -1.50
CA PRO A 166 13.64 13.61 -0.32
C PRO A 166 12.57 14.68 -0.52
N ARG A 167 11.33 14.23 -0.66
CA ARG A 167 10.19 15.11 -0.92
C ARG A 167 8.89 14.48 -0.42
N MET A 168 8.05 15.29 0.25
CA MET A 168 6.68 14.91 0.52
C MET A 168 5.90 14.91 -0.79
N ALA A 169 5.47 13.75 -1.27
CA ALA A 169 4.80 13.59 -2.56
C ALA A 169 3.44 12.90 -2.39
N LEU A 170 2.41 13.47 -3.00
CA LEU A 170 1.07 12.90 -3.04
C LEU A 170 1.07 11.64 -3.92
N ILE A 171 0.88 10.48 -3.30
CA ILE A 171 0.80 9.18 -3.99
C ILE A 171 -0.61 8.89 -4.50
N GLY A 172 -1.64 9.33 -3.77
CA GLY A 172 -3.03 9.02 -4.13
C GLY A 172 -4.04 9.47 -3.10
N TRP A 173 -5.20 8.86 -3.15
CA TRP A 173 -6.29 9.08 -2.19
C TRP A 173 -6.81 7.77 -1.63
N ALA A 174 -7.02 7.76 -0.32
CA ALA A 174 -7.69 6.67 0.36
C ALA A 174 -9.20 6.68 0.08
N ALA A 175 -9.86 5.55 0.31
CA ALA A 175 -11.28 5.40 0.05
C ALA A 175 -12.16 6.36 0.86
N ASP A 176 -11.68 6.83 2.01
CA ASP A 176 -12.35 7.83 2.85
C ASP A 176 -12.08 9.29 2.44
N GLY A 177 -11.27 9.49 1.38
CA GLY A 177 -11.00 10.80 0.78
C GLY A 177 -9.74 11.50 1.30
N PHE A 178 -9.13 11.04 2.38
CA PHE A 178 -7.88 11.62 2.85
C PHE A 178 -6.73 11.32 1.89
N PRO A 179 -5.80 12.29 1.70
CA PRO A 179 -4.66 12.10 0.82
C PRO A 179 -3.65 11.10 1.40
N ILE A 180 -2.96 10.41 0.50
CA ILE A 180 -1.91 9.44 0.79
C ILE A 180 -0.59 10.00 0.29
N TYR A 181 0.41 10.09 1.16
CA TYR A 181 1.75 10.57 0.82
C TYR A 181 2.79 9.45 0.87
N GLY A 182 3.91 9.68 0.20
CA GLY A 182 5.10 8.88 0.32
C GLY A 182 5.77 9.01 1.70
N PRO A 183 6.88 8.29 1.94
CA PRO A 183 7.45 8.13 3.28
C PRO A 183 8.15 9.38 3.84
N TRP A 184 8.43 10.38 3.01
CA TRP A 184 9.07 11.62 3.46
C TRP A 184 8.07 12.57 4.07
N ILE A 185 8.29 12.93 5.32
CA ILE A 185 7.44 13.84 6.11
C ILE A 185 8.27 14.95 6.73
N PRO A 186 7.70 16.13 7.03
CA PRO A 186 8.35 17.13 7.87
C PRO A 186 8.71 16.55 9.24
N ALA A 187 9.95 16.75 9.69
CA ALA A 187 10.40 16.30 11.01
C ALA A 187 9.57 16.94 12.14
N ASP A 188 9.22 18.20 11.97
CA ASP A 188 8.23 18.90 12.79
C ASP A 188 6.89 18.98 12.03
N PRO A 189 5.83 18.33 12.52
CA PRO A 189 4.51 18.39 11.88
C PRO A 189 3.95 19.80 11.69
N ALA A 190 4.34 20.76 12.51
CA ALA A 190 3.88 22.14 12.43
C ALA A 190 4.69 22.99 11.43
N ASN A 191 5.85 22.50 10.96
CA ASN A 191 6.74 23.23 10.05
C ASN A 191 6.95 22.48 8.73
N PRO A 192 6.06 22.65 7.75
CA PRO A 192 6.15 21.93 6.46
C PRO A 192 7.36 22.35 5.60
N ALA A 193 7.96 23.51 5.88
CA ALA A 193 9.17 24.00 5.21
C ALA A 193 10.47 23.54 5.91
N GLY A 194 10.36 22.83 7.02
CA GLY A 194 11.50 22.33 7.79
C GLY A 194 12.18 21.12 7.17
N ALA A 195 13.13 20.55 7.90
CA ALA A 195 13.82 19.35 7.49
C ALA A 195 12.84 18.19 7.31
N LEU A 196 13.06 17.37 6.28
CA LEU A 196 12.32 16.15 6.05
C LEU A 196 13.02 14.96 6.70
N LYS A 197 12.22 13.97 7.08
CA LYS A 197 12.69 12.65 7.54
C LYS A 197 11.82 11.54 6.96
N LEU A 198 12.29 10.31 6.98
CA LEU A 198 11.46 9.13 6.73
C LEU A 198 10.53 8.92 7.92
N ALA A 199 9.26 8.70 7.63
CA ALA A 199 8.26 8.40 8.64
C ALA A 199 8.51 7.03 9.27
N THR A 200 8.42 6.96 10.58
CA THR A 200 8.48 5.71 11.33
C THR A 200 7.08 5.31 11.75
N PRO A 201 6.57 4.14 11.34
CA PRO A 201 5.28 3.65 11.82
C PRO A 201 5.34 3.27 13.30
N SER A 202 4.19 3.35 13.98
CA SER A 202 4.08 2.98 15.40
C SER A 202 3.72 1.51 15.61
N TYR A 203 4.00 0.66 14.63
CA TYR A 203 3.79 -0.78 14.75
C TYR A 203 5.09 -1.49 15.13
N ARG A 204 4.97 -2.53 15.96
CA ARG A 204 6.08 -3.37 16.43
C ARG A 204 5.69 -4.84 16.33
N LEU A 205 6.68 -5.72 16.15
CA LEU A 205 6.45 -7.16 16.32
C LEU A 205 6.06 -7.43 17.76
N LYS A 206 5.03 -8.26 17.95
CA LYS A 206 4.64 -8.74 19.27
C LYS A 206 5.76 -9.54 19.92
N ALA A 207 5.91 -9.38 21.22
CA ALA A 207 6.85 -10.18 22.00
C ALA A 207 6.31 -11.60 22.26
N GLY A 208 7.20 -12.53 22.59
CA GLY A 208 6.86 -13.88 23.00
C GLY A 208 6.58 -14.83 21.83
N ARG A 209 5.60 -15.71 21.98
CA ARG A 209 5.21 -16.72 21.00
C ARG A 209 3.80 -16.44 20.49
N ARG A 210 3.55 -16.80 19.23
CA ARG A 210 2.19 -16.77 18.67
C ARG A 210 1.28 -17.70 19.47
N GLU A 211 0.13 -17.18 19.86
CA GLU A 211 -0.92 -17.96 20.50
C GLU A 211 -1.80 -18.60 19.44
N GLY A 212 -1.77 -19.92 19.36
CA GLY A 212 -2.49 -20.69 18.35
C GLY A 212 -1.91 -20.53 16.93
N GLY A 213 -2.62 -21.00 15.94
CA GLY A 213 -2.27 -20.87 14.52
C GLY A 213 -0.89 -21.43 14.16
N PRO A 214 -0.03 -20.68 13.46
CA PRO A 214 1.26 -21.17 12.98
C PRO A 214 2.29 -21.43 14.08
N GLY A 215 2.04 -21.00 15.32
CA GLY A 215 3.03 -21.10 16.40
C GLY A 215 4.29 -20.28 16.13
N GLY A 216 5.36 -20.54 16.87
CA GLY A 216 6.64 -19.84 16.73
C GLY A 216 6.66 -18.41 17.31
N THR A 217 7.71 -17.67 17.04
CA THR A 217 7.87 -16.26 17.42
C THR A 217 7.35 -15.36 16.30
N PRO A 218 6.68 -14.25 16.60
CA PRO A 218 6.32 -13.23 15.61
C PRO A 218 7.58 -12.76 14.85
N ASP A 219 7.54 -12.89 13.53
CA ASP A 219 8.64 -12.56 12.61
C ASP A 219 8.20 -11.63 11.46
N GLY A 220 6.92 -11.23 11.45
CA GLY A 220 6.33 -10.38 10.44
C GLY A 220 5.67 -11.13 9.29
N ALA A 221 5.75 -12.46 9.26
CA ALA A 221 5.13 -13.28 8.21
C ALA A 221 3.60 -13.13 8.14
N TYR A 222 2.97 -12.75 9.24
CA TYR A 222 1.53 -12.60 9.35
C TYR A 222 1.14 -11.21 9.84
N VAL A 223 0.01 -10.70 9.37
CA VAL A 223 -0.55 -9.42 9.84
C VAL A 223 -0.73 -9.40 11.36
N ARG A 224 -1.11 -10.54 11.97
CA ARG A 224 -1.29 -10.69 13.42
C ARG A 224 0.00 -10.67 14.24
N ASP A 225 1.16 -10.75 13.61
CA ASP A 225 2.45 -10.62 14.28
C ASP A 225 2.70 -9.21 14.81
N TRP A 226 1.97 -8.24 14.29
CA TRP A 226 2.18 -6.83 14.58
C TRP A 226 1.15 -6.29 15.58
N GLU A 227 1.58 -5.33 16.36
CA GLU A 227 0.74 -4.55 17.26
C GLU A 227 1.06 -3.06 17.15
N PHE A 228 0.03 -2.24 17.30
CA PHE A 228 0.19 -0.80 17.40
C PHE A 228 0.65 -0.42 18.81
N VAL A 229 1.71 0.39 18.91
CA VAL A 229 2.25 0.93 20.17
C VAL A 229 2.25 2.45 20.07
N ALA A 230 1.33 3.09 20.76
CA ALA A 230 1.20 4.54 20.73
C ALA A 230 2.52 5.25 21.10
N GLY A 231 2.92 6.21 20.28
CA GLY A 231 4.15 6.97 20.47
C GLY A 231 5.45 6.24 20.12
N ALA A 232 5.39 5.00 19.61
CA ALA A 232 6.59 4.28 19.18
C ALA A 232 7.17 4.78 17.84
N GLY A 233 6.43 5.58 17.10
CA GLY A 233 6.82 6.20 15.84
C GLY A 233 6.15 7.55 15.65
N ASP A 234 6.07 7.99 14.40
CA ASP A 234 5.55 9.30 13.99
C ASP A 234 4.06 9.31 13.68
N LEU A 235 3.50 8.10 13.50
CA LEU A 235 2.19 7.89 12.89
C LEU A 235 1.24 7.21 13.89
N ASP A 236 -0.06 7.47 13.71
CA ASP A 236 -1.12 6.85 14.51
C ASP A 236 -1.44 5.40 14.07
N ALA A 237 -2.49 4.81 14.63
CA ALA A 237 -2.93 3.45 14.32
C ALA A 237 -3.39 3.27 12.86
N CYS A 238 -3.80 4.35 12.19
CA CYS A 238 -4.13 4.35 10.78
C CYS A 238 -2.92 4.64 9.88
N ASN A 239 -1.70 4.64 10.42
CA ASN A 239 -0.47 5.03 9.73
C ASN A 239 -0.57 6.42 9.09
N GLY A 240 -1.17 7.37 9.81
CA GLY A 240 -1.38 8.74 9.41
C GLY A 240 -1.04 9.74 10.48
N ARG A 241 -1.16 11.00 10.15
CA ARG A 241 -0.97 12.14 11.05
C ARG A 241 -1.67 13.39 10.52
N THR A 242 -1.87 14.39 11.36
CA THR A 242 -2.39 15.70 10.96
C THR A 242 -1.26 16.70 10.80
N GLY A 243 -1.34 17.53 9.78
CA GLY A 243 -0.40 18.62 9.52
C GLY A 243 -0.55 19.21 8.14
N PRO A 244 0.15 20.32 7.86
CA PRO A 244 0.23 20.91 6.52
C PRO A 244 0.92 19.95 5.54
N THR A 245 0.45 19.97 4.30
CA THR A 245 1.05 19.25 3.17
C THR A 245 1.18 20.17 1.97
N PRO A 246 1.92 19.84 0.91
CA PRO A 246 2.03 20.68 -0.28
C PRO A 246 0.68 21.05 -0.89
N GLU A 247 -0.27 20.11 -0.94
CA GLU A 247 -1.61 20.31 -1.52
C GLU A 247 -2.62 20.88 -0.51
N PHE A 248 -2.31 20.81 0.80
CA PHE A 248 -3.18 21.28 1.87
C PHE A 248 -2.37 22.13 2.87
N PRO A 249 -1.98 23.35 2.49
CA PRO A 249 -1.12 24.19 3.35
C PRO A 249 -1.80 24.61 4.67
N GLY A 250 -3.13 24.60 4.73
CA GLY A 250 -3.90 24.82 5.95
C GLY A 250 -3.93 23.60 6.90
N GLY A 251 -3.34 22.49 6.49
CA GLY A 251 -3.34 21.24 7.25
C GLY A 251 -4.50 20.34 6.93
N THR A 252 -4.23 19.04 6.96
CA THR A 252 -5.21 17.97 6.84
C THR A 252 -4.68 16.72 7.54
N TYR A 253 -5.57 15.82 7.93
CA TYR A 253 -5.15 14.46 8.19
C TYR A 253 -4.69 13.82 6.88
N HIS A 254 -3.60 13.08 6.91
CA HIS A 254 -3.08 12.38 5.75
C HIS A 254 -2.42 11.07 6.15
N TYR A 255 -2.55 10.09 5.28
CA TYR A 255 -1.86 8.80 5.40
C TYR A 255 -0.45 8.90 4.85
N VAL A 256 0.41 8.04 5.37
CA VAL A 256 1.79 7.92 4.91
C VAL A 256 2.08 6.45 4.58
N LEU A 257 2.53 6.18 3.36
CA LEU A 257 3.07 4.88 3.01
C LEU A 257 4.48 4.76 3.59
N THR A 258 4.76 3.65 4.22
CA THR A 258 6.03 3.42 4.92
C THR A 258 6.77 2.21 4.37
N ASP A 259 8.08 2.17 4.59
CA ASP A 259 8.96 1.07 4.21
C ASP A 259 8.95 -0.10 5.22
N ALA A 260 8.20 0.06 6.30
CA ALA A 260 7.97 -0.94 7.31
C ALA A 260 6.47 -1.13 7.52
N PHE A 261 6.07 -2.25 8.15
CA PHE A 261 4.68 -2.52 8.46
C PHE A 261 3.99 -1.31 9.13
N PRO A 262 2.80 -0.91 8.68
CA PRO A 262 1.86 -1.64 7.83
C PRO A 262 2.05 -1.46 6.33
N PHE A 263 3.13 -0.81 5.84
CA PHE A 263 3.42 -0.47 4.45
C PHE A 263 2.33 0.40 3.81
N ILE A 264 1.14 -0.15 3.60
CA ILE A 264 -0.12 0.53 3.30
C ILE A 264 -1.03 0.37 4.53
N PRO A 265 -1.74 1.42 4.98
CA PRO A 265 -2.57 1.37 6.17
C PRO A 265 -3.59 0.22 6.22
N ARG A 266 -3.92 -0.26 7.43
CA ARG A 266 -4.88 -1.36 7.68
C ARG A 266 -6.23 -0.87 8.22
N PHE A 267 -6.35 0.45 8.40
CA PHE A 267 -7.55 1.12 8.86
C PHE A 267 -7.75 2.42 8.09
N TRP A 268 -8.99 2.78 7.84
CA TRP A 268 -9.34 4.14 7.45
C TRP A 268 -9.63 4.98 8.69
N HIS A 269 -9.16 6.22 8.65
CA HIS A 269 -9.42 7.24 9.67
C HIS A 269 -10.86 7.75 9.59
N GLY A 270 -11.41 7.77 8.37
CA GLY A 270 -12.77 8.14 8.05
C GLY A 270 -13.64 6.97 7.61
N THR A 271 -14.77 7.27 6.99
CA THR A 271 -15.67 6.27 6.41
C THR A 271 -15.35 6.08 4.92
N PRO A 272 -14.97 4.86 4.49
CA PRO A 272 -14.65 4.61 3.08
C PRO A 272 -15.87 4.72 2.18
N ASP A 273 -15.68 5.27 0.98
CA ASP A 273 -16.71 5.28 -0.05
C ASP A 273 -17.05 3.85 -0.52
N PRO A 274 -18.33 3.53 -0.72
CA PRO A 274 -18.75 2.20 -1.15
C PRO A 274 -18.16 1.71 -2.47
N SER A 275 -17.66 2.61 -3.33
CA SER A 275 -16.99 2.23 -4.59
C SER A 275 -15.73 1.39 -4.40
N PHE A 276 -15.09 1.49 -3.23
CA PHE A 276 -13.92 0.68 -2.86
C PHE A 276 -14.30 -0.63 -2.17
N LEU A 277 -15.50 -0.72 -1.60
CA LEU A 277 -15.87 -1.90 -0.83
C LEU A 277 -16.12 -3.08 -1.77
N ARG A 278 -15.41 -4.19 -1.56
CA ARG A 278 -15.68 -5.43 -2.28
C ARG A 278 -17.07 -5.93 -1.88
N ARG A 279 -17.98 -5.91 -2.83
CA ARG A 279 -19.30 -6.50 -2.65
C ARG A 279 -19.12 -8.01 -2.56
N GLY A 280 -19.63 -8.62 -1.51
CA GLY A 280 -19.79 -10.08 -1.46
C GLY A 280 -20.63 -10.55 -2.65
N PRO A 281 -20.64 -11.87 -2.98
CA PRO A 281 -21.53 -12.38 -4.00
C PRO A 281 -22.96 -11.94 -3.69
N PRO A 282 -23.76 -11.56 -4.72
CA PRO A 282 -25.11 -11.09 -4.52
C PRO A 282 -25.91 -12.13 -3.72
N PRO A 283 -26.79 -11.72 -2.78
CA PRO A 283 -27.65 -12.64 -2.06
C PRO A 283 -28.48 -13.45 -3.08
N GLY A 284 -28.32 -14.77 -3.10
CA GLY A 284 -29.07 -15.66 -3.99
C GLY A 284 -28.29 -16.23 -5.20
N GLY A 285 -27.02 -15.93 -5.37
CA GLY A 285 -26.18 -16.66 -6.33
C GLY A 285 -25.99 -18.12 -5.90
N PRO A 286 -26.05 -19.11 -6.82
CA PRO A 286 -25.89 -20.51 -6.45
C PRO A 286 -24.51 -20.70 -5.82
N GLY A 287 -24.49 -20.95 -4.51
CA GLY A 287 -23.28 -21.32 -3.78
C GLY A 287 -22.66 -22.53 -4.43
N GLY A 288 -21.50 -22.35 -5.04
CA GLY A 288 -20.75 -23.45 -5.63
C GLY A 288 -20.45 -24.50 -4.58
N LYS A 289 -21.26 -25.56 -4.54
CA LYS A 289 -20.94 -26.79 -3.81
C LYS A 289 -19.65 -27.31 -4.39
N LYS A 290 -18.54 -27.19 -3.66
CA LYS A 290 -17.31 -27.94 -3.96
C LYS A 290 -17.66 -29.43 -3.93
N GLY A 291 -17.81 -30.02 -5.11
CA GLY A 291 -17.99 -31.45 -5.25
C GLY A 291 -16.82 -32.18 -4.61
N LYS A 292 -17.09 -33.01 -3.61
CA LYS A 292 -16.14 -34.01 -3.10
C LYS A 292 -15.76 -34.90 -4.28
N ARG A 293 -14.49 -34.90 -4.68
CA ARG A 293 -13.98 -35.94 -5.58
C ARG A 293 -14.17 -37.29 -4.89
N PRO A 294 -14.70 -38.31 -5.60
CA PRO A 294 -14.75 -39.67 -5.09
C PRO A 294 -13.30 -40.17 -4.90
N LYS A 295 -13.04 -40.81 -3.77
CA LYS A 295 -11.85 -41.64 -3.59
C LYS A 295 -12.00 -42.83 -4.55
N GLN A 296 -11.03 -43.01 -5.44
CA GLN A 296 -10.86 -44.27 -6.15
C GLN A 296 -10.23 -45.25 -5.15
N GLU A 297 -10.90 -46.36 -4.98
CA GLU A 297 -10.37 -47.58 -4.33
C GLU A 297 -9.33 -48.25 -5.22
#